data_f46dd1e493c246fe660e7cfefd818bb5
#
_entry.id   f46dd1e493c246fe660e7cfefd818bb5
#
_cell.length_a   1.000
_cell.length_b   1.000
_cell.length_c   1.000
_cell.angle_alpha   90.00
_cell.angle_beta   90.00
_cell.angle_gamma   90.00
#
_symmetry.space_group_name_H-M   'P 1'
#
loop_
_entity.id
_entity.type
_entity.pdbx_description
1 polymer ?
#
loop_
_entity_poly.entity_id
_entity_poly.type
_entity_poly.pdbx_seq_one_letter_code
_entity_poly.pdbx_strand_id
1 'polypeptide(L)'
;MRVVQNTQMELGEIDVSHIKFDLRSRDDIPKILRGLQHLYLDEALCHKVFALLESEIAPKVDKHNGRPGMTLWSVLVCGVLRLDLNADYDRLHELVNQHRTLRAMLGHSLYDEDKQYAYQTLVDNVSLFTPELLDRLNQIIVEGGHILIKKDESALRGRCDSFVVETDVHFPTDINLLGDALRKAITLTARWCESQHLSDWRQYRYNLRQLKRLMRNAQSKKRRKAADQQSNLQTIQAYQAYIEQAQCYVNKIQTTLTKLVTTATRELLQKIEIEDCLQHAKRQIDQIERRVIKGEIIPHQEKVFSIFEPHTEWVSKGKAGVPVELGVKVCILEDQHQFILHHHVMERQTDDQIAVNMVTQAKKRFPILNACSFDKGFHSPAKERRFNNSRALSCKLSCRG
;
A
#
# COMPACT_ATOMS: atom_id res chain seq x y z
N MET A 1 -16.43 -15.99 20.44
CA MET A 1 -17.76 -15.73 19.85
C MET A 1 -17.67 -14.54 18.91
N ARG A 2 -18.18 -14.68 17.69
CA ARG A 2 -18.25 -13.57 16.72
C ARG A 2 -19.56 -13.68 15.94
N VAL A 3 -20.39 -12.68 16.03
CA VAL A 3 -21.69 -12.59 15.36
C VAL A 3 -21.67 -11.51 14.28
N VAL A 4 -22.63 -11.55 13.38
CA VAL A 4 -22.77 -10.50 12.35
C VAL A 4 -23.08 -9.16 13.01
N GLN A 5 -24.11 -9.16 13.86
CA GLN A 5 -24.53 -7.99 14.64
C GLN A 5 -25.24 -8.49 15.90
N ASN A 6 -25.28 -7.69 16.94
CA ASN A 6 -26.08 -7.99 18.12
C ASN A 6 -27.58 -7.91 17.76
N THR A 7 -28.31 -8.94 18.12
CA THR A 7 -29.76 -9.00 17.85
C THR A 7 -30.58 -8.20 18.86
N GLN A 8 -30.02 -7.93 20.04
CA GLN A 8 -30.67 -7.15 21.08
C GLN A 8 -30.07 -5.75 21.13
N MET A 9 -30.91 -4.74 20.96
CA MET A 9 -30.52 -3.34 21.07
C MET A 9 -30.40 -2.91 22.53
N GLU A 10 -29.42 -2.06 22.83
CA GLU A 10 -29.25 -1.44 24.14
C GLU A 10 -30.12 -0.17 24.24
N LEU A 11 -30.45 0.26 25.45
CA LEU A 11 -31.20 1.50 25.67
C LEU A 11 -30.40 2.71 25.13
N GLY A 12 -31.01 3.48 24.24
CA GLY A 12 -30.36 4.62 23.57
C GLY A 12 -29.55 4.29 22.33
N GLU A 13 -29.48 3.03 21.92
CA GLU A 13 -28.98 2.64 20.62
C GLU A 13 -29.94 3.08 19.52
N ILE A 14 -29.40 3.51 18.39
CA ILE A 14 -30.18 3.88 17.21
C ILE A 14 -30.01 2.76 16.18
N ASP A 15 -31.13 2.21 15.73
CA ASP A 15 -31.10 1.26 14.62
C ASP A 15 -30.47 1.88 13.38
N VAL A 16 -29.60 1.10 12.69
CA VAL A 16 -28.86 1.56 11.52
C VAL A 16 -29.77 2.18 10.46
N SER A 17 -30.99 1.64 10.29
CA SER A 17 -32.01 2.15 9.34
C SER A 17 -32.47 3.57 9.65
N HIS A 18 -32.43 4.00 10.89
CA HIS A 18 -32.92 5.30 11.35
C HIS A 18 -31.84 6.38 11.50
N ILE A 19 -30.57 6.02 11.27
CA ILE A 19 -29.47 6.99 11.34
C ILE A 19 -29.61 8.00 10.19
N LYS A 20 -29.56 9.29 10.53
CA LYS A 20 -29.60 10.38 9.57
C LYS A 20 -28.23 10.93 9.27
N PHE A 21 -27.94 11.18 8.00
CA PHE A 21 -26.68 11.71 7.52
C PHE A 21 -26.85 13.09 6.90
N ASP A 22 -25.93 14.00 7.18
CA ASP A 22 -25.85 15.28 6.46
C ASP A 22 -25.04 15.10 5.17
N LEU A 23 -25.72 14.84 4.07
CA LEU A 23 -25.09 14.67 2.75
C LEU A 23 -24.61 15.99 2.13
N ARG A 24 -24.85 17.16 2.76
CA ARG A 24 -24.27 18.44 2.36
C ARG A 24 -22.88 18.67 2.95
N SER A 25 -22.48 17.83 3.89
CA SER A 25 -21.13 17.85 4.46
C SER A 25 -20.05 17.73 3.36
N ARG A 26 -18.97 18.47 3.53
CA ARG A 26 -17.77 18.33 2.69
C ARG A 26 -16.94 17.10 3.07
N ASP A 27 -17.18 16.52 4.25
CA ASP A 27 -16.57 15.28 4.70
C ASP A 27 -17.20 14.11 3.94
N ASP A 28 -16.39 13.12 3.62
CA ASP A 28 -16.84 11.91 2.91
C ASP A 28 -17.48 10.88 3.84
N ILE A 29 -17.23 10.95 5.15
CA ILE A 29 -17.78 10.02 6.15
C ILE A 29 -19.31 9.87 6.02
N PRO A 30 -20.13 10.92 5.95
CA PRO A 30 -21.57 10.78 5.81
C PRO A 30 -22.00 10.01 4.55
N LYS A 31 -21.28 10.17 3.44
CA LYS A 31 -21.56 9.47 2.18
C LYS A 31 -21.22 7.98 2.28
N ILE A 32 -20.06 7.66 2.86
CA ILE A 32 -19.61 6.28 3.12
C ILE A 32 -20.61 5.57 4.02
N LEU A 33 -20.97 6.18 5.15
CA LEU A 33 -21.94 5.61 6.09
C LEU A 33 -23.33 5.44 5.46
N ARG A 34 -23.74 6.33 4.56
CA ARG A 34 -24.99 6.18 3.81
C ARG A 34 -24.93 4.98 2.86
N GLY A 35 -23.80 4.73 2.20
CA GLY A 35 -23.60 3.55 1.39
C GLY A 35 -23.67 2.25 2.21
N LEU A 36 -23.05 2.23 3.38
CA LEU A 36 -23.13 1.10 4.31
C LEU A 36 -24.55 0.89 4.87
N GLN A 37 -25.29 1.96 5.16
CA GLN A 37 -26.70 1.87 5.55
C GLN A 37 -27.56 1.25 4.43
N HIS A 38 -27.27 1.60 3.17
CA HIS A 38 -27.99 1.00 2.03
C HIS A 38 -27.71 -0.50 1.91
N LEU A 39 -26.44 -0.90 2.08
CA LEU A 39 -26.05 -2.32 2.14
C LEU A 39 -26.78 -3.05 3.28
N TYR A 40 -26.91 -2.41 4.44
CA TYR A 40 -27.64 -2.96 5.59
C TYR A 40 -29.11 -3.19 5.31
N LEU A 41 -29.75 -2.27 4.59
CA LEU A 41 -31.18 -2.30 4.26
C LEU A 41 -31.54 -3.27 3.13
N ASP A 42 -30.59 -3.63 2.29
CA ASP A 42 -30.76 -4.65 1.24
C ASP A 42 -30.46 -6.04 1.83
N GLU A 43 -31.50 -6.77 2.23
CA GLU A 43 -31.34 -8.08 2.86
C GLU A 43 -30.55 -9.08 2.02
N ALA A 44 -30.74 -9.08 0.69
CA ALA A 44 -30.07 -10.01 -0.21
C ALA A 44 -28.56 -9.69 -0.33
N LEU A 45 -28.23 -8.41 -0.47
CA LEU A 45 -26.85 -7.92 -0.53
C LEU A 45 -26.15 -8.13 0.82
N CYS A 46 -26.82 -7.74 1.91
CA CYS A 46 -26.35 -7.92 3.27
C CYS A 46 -26.00 -9.39 3.55
N HIS A 47 -26.91 -10.30 3.23
CA HIS A 47 -26.69 -11.73 3.43
C HIS A 47 -25.46 -12.24 2.65
N LYS A 48 -25.30 -11.86 1.37
CA LYS A 48 -24.13 -12.25 0.55
C LYS A 48 -22.82 -11.75 1.15
N VAL A 49 -22.77 -10.48 1.55
CA VAL A 49 -21.58 -9.88 2.15
C VAL A 49 -21.22 -10.58 3.46
N PHE A 50 -22.18 -10.80 4.35
CA PHE A 50 -21.87 -11.41 5.64
C PHE A 50 -21.63 -12.91 5.57
N ALA A 51 -22.23 -13.64 4.65
CA ALA A 51 -21.86 -15.02 4.37
C ALA A 51 -20.38 -15.15 3.94
N LEU A 52 -19.91 -14.23 3.10
CA LEU A 52 -18.51 -14.16 2.71
C LEU A 52 -17.60 -13.83 3.91
N LEU A 53 -17.94 -12.80 4.70
CA LEU A 53 -17.15 -12.40 5.87
C LEU A 53 -17.09 -13.50 6.94
N GLU A 54 -18.19 -14.20 7.19
CA GLU A 54 -18.21 -15.34 8.11
C GLU A 54 -17.28 -16.45 7.65
N SER A 55 -17.30 -16.81 6.37
CA SER A 55 -16.46 -17.87 5.83
C SER A 55 -14.96 -17.55 5.86
N GLU A 56 -14.57 -16.30 5.69
CA GLU A 56 -13.17 -15.89 5.55
C GLU A 56 -12.56 -15.38 6.88
N ILE A 57 -13.33 -14.58 7.64
CA ILE A 57 -12.82 -13.94 8.87
C ILE A 57 -13.04 -14.85 10.09
N ALA A 58 -14.10 -15.63 10.12
CA ALA A 58 -14.50 -16.41 11.29
C ALA A 58 -14.72 -17.91 11.01
N PRO A 59 -13.95 -18.59 10.14
CA PRO A 59 -14.26 -19.96 9.71
C PRO A 59 -14.24 -21.00 10.84
N LYS A 60 -13.56 -20.71 11.96
CA LYS A 60 -13.38 -21.60 13.10
C LYS A 60 -13.89 -21.01 14.42
N VAL A 61 -14.58 -19.87 14.37
CA VAL A 61 -15.04 -19.17 15.57
C VAL A 61 -16.47 -19.62 15.89
N ASP A 62 -16.68 -20.16 17.09
CA ASP A 62 -18.01 -20.49 17.58
C ASP A 62 -18.85 -19.21 17.71
N LYS A 63 -20.08 -19.24 17.18
CA LYS A 63 -21.01 -18.10 17.21
C LYS A 63 -21.61 -17.86 18.60
N HIS A 64 -21.63 -18.90 19.45
CA HIS A 64 -22.35 -18.88 20.71
C HIS A 64 -21.44 -19.00 21.95
N ASN A 65 -20.23 -19.54 21.79
CA ASN A 65 -19.32 -19.80 22.89
C ASN A 65 -18.04 -18.97 22.79
N GLY A 66 -17.58 -18.46 23.92
CA GLY A 66 -16.32 -17.71 24.04
C GLY A 66 -16.51 -16.22 24.31
N ARG A 67 -15.39 -15.50 24.49
CA ARG A 67 -15.40 -14.06 24.73
C ARG A 67 -15.95 -13.32 23.49
N PRO A 68 -16.91 -12.39 23.65
CA PRO A 68 -17.39 -11.57 22.55
C PRO A 68 -16.26 -10.77 21.88
N GLY A 69 -16.10 -10.91 20.57
CA GLY A 69 -15.23 -10.09 19.74
C GLY A 69 -16.00 -8.96 19.06
N MET A 70 -15.32 -8.13 18.27
CA MET A 70 -16.01 -7.17 17.38
C MET A 70 -16.97 -7.92 16.47
N THR A 71 -18.19 -7.37 16.30
CA THR A 71 -19.17 -7.91 15.33
C THR A 71 -18.62 -7.77 13.91
N LEU A 72 -19.05 -8.63 13.00
CA LEU A 72 -18.62 -8.53 11.59
C LEU A 72 -19.10 -7.22 10.95
N TRP A 73 -20.25 -6.69 11.38
CA TRP A 73 -20.71 -5.37 11.00
C TRP A 73 -19.71 -4.28 11.39
N SER A 74 -19.28 -4.25 12.65
CA SER A 74 -18.30 -3.25 13.11
C SER A 74 -16.96 -3.39 12.39
N VAL A 75 -16.52 -4.64 12.11
CA VAL A 75 -15.29 -4.89 11.34
C VAL A 75 -15.42 -4.37 9.91
N LEU A 76 -16.57 -4.59 9.25
CA LEU A 76 -16.85 -4.09 7.90
C LEU A 76 -16.84 -2.56 7.88
N VAL A 77 -17.59 -1.91 8.79
CA VAL A 77 -17.67 -0.44 8.88
C VAL A 77 -16.28 0.18 9.07
N CYS A 78 -15.48 -0.35 10.01
CA CYS A 78 -14.13 0.13 10.27
C CYS A 78 -13.19 -0.10 9.07
N GLY A 79 -13.30 -1.25 8.42
CA GLY A 79 -12.49 -1.59 7.24
C GLY A 79 -12.79 -0.66 6.06
N VAL A 80 -14.06 -0.46 5.73
CA VAL A 80 -14.48 0.44 4.65
C VAL A 80 -14.04 1.87 4.92
N LEU A 81 -14.26 2.39 6.13
CA LEU A 81 -13.83 3.75 6.48
C LEU A 81 -12.31 3.92 6.38
N ARG A 82 -11.56 2.97 6.89
CA ARG A 82 -10.09 3.02 6.83
C ARG A 82 -9.59 3.09 5.39
N LEU A 83 -10.14 2.26 4.52
CA LEU A 83 -9.72 2.18 3.11
C LEU A 83 -10.16 3.39 2.31
N ASP A 84 -11.42 3.81 2.44
CA ASP A 84 -11.97 4.91 1.65
C ASP A 84 -11.33 6.26 2.02
N LEU A 85 -11.10 6.50 3.32
CA LEU A 85 -10.44 7.71 3.80
C LEU A 85 -8.92 7.65 3.72
N ASN A 86 -8.33 6.54 3.25
CA ASN A 86 -6.89 6.27 3.33
C ASN A 86 -6.32 6.59 4.73
N ALA A 87 -7.06 6.19 5.78
CA ALA A 87 -6.73 6.50 7.15
C ALA A 87 -5.73 5.48 7.71
N ASP A 88 -4.74 5.96 8.47
CA ASP A 88 -3.96 5.11 9.35
C ASP A 88 -4.79 4.63 10.56
N TYR A 89 -4.22 3.74 11.37
CA TYR A 89 -4.94 3.21 12.53
C TYR A 89 -5.12 4.26 13.64
N ASP A 90 -4.25 5.26 13.75
CA ASP A 90 -4.40 6.35 14.72
C ASP A 90 -5.63 7.20 14.36
N ARG A 91 -5.78 7.55 13.09
CA ARG A 91 -6.96 8.28 12.60
C ARG A 91 -8.23 7.45 12.72
N LEU A 92 -8.19 6.16 12.37
CA LEU A 92 -9.34 5.27 12.56
C LEU A 92 -9.75 5.18 14.02
N HIS A 93 -8.80 5.02 14.93
CA HIS A 93 -9.03 4.95 16.38
C HIS A 93 -9.72 6.22 16.91
N GLU A 94 -9.26 7.39 16.47
CA GLU A 94 -9.91 8.67 16.80
C GLU A 94 -11.35 8.72 16.28
N LEU A 95 -11.58 8.37 15.02
CA LEU A 95 -12.91 8.42 14.40
C LEU A 95 -13.92 7.49 15.09
N VAL A 96 -13.57 6.23 15.34
CA VAL A 96 -14.49 5.26 15.95
C VAL A 96 -14.86 5.59 17.40
N ASN A 97 -13.98 6.31 18.09
CA ASN A 97 -14.21 6.67 19.48
C ASN A 97 -14.85 8.07 19.66
N GLN A 98 -14.69 9.00 18.70
CA GLN A 98 -15.12 10.38 18.84
C GLN A 98 -16.24 10.78 17.86
N HIS A 99 -16.36 10.15 16.69
CA HIS A 99 -17.31 10.58 15.67
C HIS A 99 -18.74 10.07 15.98
N ARG A 100 -19.63 10.96 16.38
CA ARG A 100 -20.98 10.64 16.87
C ARG A 100 -21.78 9.71 15.94
N THR A 101 -21.88 10.06 14.66
CA THR A 101 -22.68 9.30 13.69
C THR A 101 -22.07 7.93 13.41
N LEU A 102 -20.72 7.83 13.42
CA LEU A 102 -20.02 6.56 13.29
C LEU A 102 -20.25 5.67 14.51
N ARG A 103 -20.20 6.23 15.71
CA ARG A 103 -20.53 5.47 16.93
C ARG A 103 -21.96 4.90 16.88
N ALA A 104 -22.94 5.69 16.43
CA ALA A 104 -24.29 5.18 16.20
C ALA A 104 -24.31 4.04 15.19
N MET A 105 -23.56 4.15 14.06
CA MET A 105 -23.43 3.10 13.05
C MET A 105 -22.80 1.81 13.58
N LEU A 106 -21.94 1.92 14.60
CA LEU A 106 -21.29 0.79 15.28
C LEU A 106 -22.16 0.18 16.40
N GLY A 107 -23.41 0.68 16.60
CA GLY A 107 -24.32 0.17 17.63
C GLY A 107 -23.99 0.66 19.04
N HIS A 108 -23.41 1.87 19.18
CA HIS A 108 -23.20 2.46 20.49
C HIS A 108 -24.41 3.27 20.92
N SER A 109 -24.85 3.07 22.16
CA SER A 109 -25.87 3.89 22.80
C SER A 109 -25.40 5.34 22.93
N LEU A 110 -26.33 6.28 22.83
CA LEU A 110 -26.08 7.69 23.10
C LEU A 110 -25.66 7.98 24.55
N TYR A 111 -25.92 7.05 25.47
CA TYR A 111 -25.60 7.14 26.88
C TYR A 111 -24.30 6.42 27.27
N ASP A 112 -23.67 5.71 26.34
CA ASP A 112 -22.46 4.92 26.58
C ASP A 112 -21.21 5.65 26.06
N GLU A 113 -20.86 6.74 26.76
CA GLU A 113 -19.68 7.55 26.41
C GLU A 113 -18.38 6.83 26.73
N ASP A 114 -18.38 5.91 27.70
CA ASP A 114 -17.17 5.22 28.18
C ASP A 114 -16.75 4.03 27.30
N LYS A 115 -17.66 3.51 26.48
CA LYS A 115 -17.36 2.37 25.61
C LYS A 115 -16.45 2.79 24.45
N GLN A 116 -15.20 2.35 24.52
CA GLN A 116 -14.17 2.70 23.53
C GLN A 116 -13.53 1.45 22.93
N TYR A 117 -13.13 1.57 21.66
CA TYR A 117 -12.28 0.58 21.00
C TYR A 117 -10.82 0.81 21.35
N ALA A 118 -10.15 -0.23 21.83
CA ALA A 118 -8.70 -0.20 21.98
C ALA A 118 -8.02 -0.22 20.60
N TYR A 119 -6.92 0.51 20.48
CA TYR A 119 -6.12 0.58 19.24
C TYR A 119 -5.78 -0.80 18.68
N GLN A 120 -5.26 -1.71 19.52
CA GLN A 120 -4.87 -3.05 19.11
C GLN A 120 -6.08 -3.87 18.60
N THR A 121 -7.26 -3.67 19.20
CA THR A 121 -8.49 -4.34 18.74
C THR A 121 -8.84 -3.94 17.30
N LEU A 122 -8.65 -2.68 16.93
CA LEU A 122 -8.87 -2.22 15.55
C LEU A 122 -7.84 -2.82 14.61
N VAL A 123 -6.56 -2.81 14.98
CA VAL A 123 -5.48 -3.42 14.18
C VAL A 123 -5.78 -4.90 13.93
N ASP A 124 -6.05 -5.68 14.98
CA ASP A 124 -6.26 -7.13 14.89
C ASP A 124 -7.48 -7.52 14.04
N ASN A 125 -8.52 -6.70 14.03
CA ASN A 125 -9.75 -7.01 13.31
C ASN A 125 -9.76 -6.45 11.88
N VAL A 126 -9.28 -5.23 11.65
CA VAL A 126 -9.29 -4.62 10.33
C VAL A 126 -8.19 -5.19 9.42
N SER A 127 -7.09 -5.68 9.98
CA SER A 127 -6.05 -6.39 9.20
C SER A 127 -6.50 -7.75 8.64
N LEU A 128 -7.67 -8.25 9.03
CA LEU A 128 -8.26 -9.47 8.48
C LEU A 128 -8.79 -9.28 7.04
N PHE A 129 -8.94 -8.05 6.56
CA PHE A 129 -9.26 -7.77 5.15
C PHE A 129 -8.04 -8.01 4.27
N THR A 130 -7.91 -9.23 3.76
CA THR A 130 -6.88 -9.56 2.76
C THR A 130 -7.26 -9.00 1.38
N PRO A 131 -6.28 -8.82 0.47
CA PRO A 131 -6.57 -8.40 -0.91
C PRO A 131 -7.60 -9.29 -1.62
N GLU A 132 -7.53 -10.61 -1.39
CA GLU A 132 -8.45 -11.59 -1.98
C GLU A 132 -9.88 -11.43 -1.45
N LEU A 133 -10.02 -11.19 -0.14
CA LEU A 133 -11.32 -10.93 0.47
C LEU A 133 -11.92 -9.62 -0.05
N LEU A 134 -11.11 -8.56 -0.13
CA LEU A 134 -11.54 -7.27 -0.67
C LEU A 134 -11.98 -7.37 -2.13
N ASP A 135 -11.29 -8.16 -2.93
CA ASP A 135 -11.63 -8.39 -4.33
C ASP A 135 -12.97 -9.12 -4.49
N ARG A 136 -13.25 -10.13 -3.65
CA ARG A 136 -14.55 -10.84 -3.62
C ARG A 136 -15.68 -9.95 -3.10
N LEU A 137 -15.40 -9.13 -2.07
CA LEU A 137 -16.36 -8.12 -1.59
C LEU A 137 -16.70 -7.11 -2.68
N ASN A 138 -15.69 -6.59 -3.39
CA ASN A 138 -15.91 -5.67 -4.50
C ASN A 138 -16.84 -6.27 -5.55
N GLN A 139 -16.64 -7.54 -5.92
CA GLN A 139 -17.54 -8.21 -6.88
C GLN A 139 -19.00 -8.21 -6.40
N ILE A 140 -19.27 -8.58 -5.15
CA ILE A 140 -20.62 -8.60 -4.58
C ILE A 140 -21.24 -7.19 -4.57
N ILE A 141 -20.46 -6.18 -4.17
CA ILE A 141 -20.92 -4.79 -4.11
C ILE A 141 -21.21 -4.24 -5.50
N VAL A 142 -20.37 -4.52 -6.49
CA VAL A 142 -20.58 -4.11 -7.88
C VAL A 142 -21.83 -4.76 -8.47
N GLU A 143 -22.04 -6.06 -8.22
CA GLU A 143 -23.27 -6.76 -8.64
C GLU A 143 -24.52 -6.12 -8.03
N GLY A 144 -24.50 -5.80 -6.73
CA GLY A 144 -25.57 -5.07 -6.04
C GLY A 144 -25.79 -3.68 -6.61
N GLY A 145 -24.70 -2.93 -6.85
CA GLY A 145 -24.76 -1.61 -7.48
C GLY A 145 -25.37 -1.63 -8.88
N HIS A 146 -25.05 -2.64 -9.68
CA HIS A 146 -25.67 -2.83 -11.00
C HIS A 146 -27.17 -3.05 -10.92
N ILE A 147 -27.67 -3.81 -9.95
CA ILE A 147 -29.11 -4.03 -9.75
C ILE A 147 -29.81 -2.70 -9.46
N LEU A 148 -29.18 -1.80 -8.69
CA LEU A 148 -29.73 -0.50 -8.35
C LEU A 148 -29.80 0.47 -9.54
N ILE A 149 -28.76 0.51 -10.36
CA ILE A 149 -28.59 1.52 -11.42
C ILE A 149 -29.20 1.05 -12.72
N LYS A 150 -29.12 -0.25 -13.02
CA LYS A 150 -29.61 -0.82 -14.28
C LYS A 150 -31.12 -0.96 -14.28
N LYS A 151 -31.76 -0.06 -14.98
CA LYS A 151 -33.18 -0.26 -15.31
C LYS A 151 -33.38 -1.09 -16.58
N ASP A 152 -32.46 -1.02 -17.58
CA ASP A 152 -32.69 -1.65 -18.90
C ASP A 152 -31.41 -2.00 -19.71
N GLU A 153 -30.18 -1.90 -19.19
CA GLU A 153 -28.98 -2.17 -19.98
C GLU A 153 -28.55 -3.64 -19.88
N SER A 154 -28.60 -4.34 -21.02
CA SER A 154 -28.21 -5.76 -21.13
C SER A 154 -26.70 -6.00 -21.22
N ALA A 155 -25.88 -4.97 -21.44
CA ALA A 155 -24.46 -5.08 -21.69
C ALA A 155 -23.61 -4.05 -20.91
N LEU A 156 -22.47 -4.49 -20.37
CA LEU A 156 -21.46 -3.61 -19.80
C LEU A 156 -20.44 -3.18 -20.84
N ARG A 157 -20.02 -1.92 -20.74
CA ARG A 157 -18.93 -1.34 -21.52
C ARG A 157 -17.84 -0.86 -20.58
N GLY A 158 -16.65 -1.45 -20.70
CA GLY A 158 -15.52 -1.16 -19.85
C GLY A 158 -14.62 -0.05 -20.42
N ARG A 159 -13.91 0.62 -19.53
CA ARG A 159 -12.77 1.47 -19.82
C ARG A 159 -11.60 1.02 -18.97
N CYS A 160 -10.45 0.81 -19.61
CA CYS A 160 -9.23 0.40 -18.94
C CYS A 160 -8.23 1.55 -18.96
N ASP A 161 -7.67 1.86 -17.78
CA ASP A 161 -6.68 2.91 -17.63
C ASP A 161 -5.64 2.50 -16.57
N SER A 162 -4.44 3.06 -16.65
CA SER A 162 -3.38 2.82 -15.67
C SER A 162 -2.89 4.12 -15.05
N PHE A 163 -2.62 4.08 -13.76
CA PHE A 163 -2.05 5.19 -13.01
C PHE A 163 -1.02 4.69 -12.00
N VAL A 164 -0.22 5.60 -11.47
CA VAL A 164 0.76 5.28 -10.44
C VAL A 164 0.14 5.54 -9.07
N VAL A 165 0.19 4.54 -8.22
CA VAL A 165 -0.05 4.69 -6.79
C VAL A 165 1.30 5.05 -6.17
N GLU A 166 1.43 6.29 -5.71
CA GLU A 166 2.67 6.78 -5.13
C GLU A 166 2.98 6.02 -3.83
N THR A 167 4.25 5.66 -3.65
CA THR A 167 4.77 5.12 -2.40
C THR A 167 5.35 6.24 -1.55
N ASP A 168 5.23 6.13 -0.22
CA ASP A 168 5.78 7.10 0.72
C ASP A 168 7.31 6.96 0.82
N VAL A 169 7.98 7.46 -0.20
CA VAL A 169 9.44 7.39 -0.32
C VAL A 169 10.01 8.78 -0.66
N HIS A 170 11.12 9.11 -0.03
CA HIS A 170 11.85 10.30 -0.44
C HIS A 170 12.52 10.08 -1.81
N PHE A 171 12.83 11.19 -2.53
CA PHE A 171 13.49 11.09 -3.84
C PHE A 171 14.78 10.26 -3.75
N PRO A 172 14.88 9.14 -4.50
CA PRO A 172 15.99 8.19 -4.38
C PRO A 172 17.28 8.75 -4.98
N THR A 173 18.22 9.00 -4.11
CA THR A 173 19.61 9.25 -4.52
C THR A 173 20.51 8.22 -3.85
N ASP A 174 21.57 7.81 -4.53
CA ASP A 174 22.50 6.80 -3.99
C ASP A 174 22.99 7.19 -2.58
N ILE A 175 23.19 8.48 -2.33
CA ILE A 175 23.59 9.03 -1.02
C ILE A 175 22.51 8.78 0.04
N ASN A 176 21.25 9.06 -0.29
CA ASN A 176 20.14 8.88 0.64
C ASN A 176 19.92 7.41 0.94
N LEU A 177 19.90 6.58 -0.10
CA LEU A 177 19.71 5.12 0.03
C LEU A 177 20.84 4.47 0.84
N LEU A 178 22.10 4.91 0.66
CA LEU A 178 23.22 4.47 1.50
C LEU A 178 23.01 4.87 2.98
N GLY A 179 22.57 6.11 3.20
CA GLY A 179 22.25 6.61 4.54
C GLY A 179 21.13 5.82 5.22
N ASP A 180 20.08 5.46 4.49
CA ASP A 180 18.95 4.68 5.00
C ASP A 180 19.35 3.24 5.32
N ALA A 181 20.08 2.57 4.43
CA ALA A 181 20.58 1.23 4.65
C ALA A 181 21.44 1.14 5.92
N LEU A 182 22.40 2.04 6.05
CA LEU A 182 23.28 2.06 7.22
C LEU A 182 22.55 2.49 8.51
N ARG A 183 21.64 3.46 8.43
CA ARG A 183 20.83 3.86 9.59
C ARG A 183 20.04 2.69 10.16
N LYS A 184 19.40 1.91 9.28
CA LYS A 184 18.63 0.73 9.68
C LYS A 184 19.55 -0.38 10.22
N ALA A 185 20.60 -0.74 9.49
CA ALA A 185 21.55 -1.77 9.90
C ALA A 185 22.21 -1.45 11.24
N ILE A 186 22.72 -0.23 11.45
CA ILE A 186 23.35 0.21 12.71
C ILE A 186 22.32 0.14 13.87
N THR A 187 21.09 0.60 13.64
CA THR A 187 20.07 0.62 14.70
C THR A 187 19.66 -0.80 15.11
N LEU A 188 19.44 -1.69 14.15
CA LEU A 188 19.11 -3.09 14.42
C LEU A 188 20.25 -3.82 15.13
N THR A 189 21.49 -3.66 14.66
CA THR A 189 22.66 -4.27 15.27
C THR A 189 22.87 -3.77 16.68
N ALA A 190 22.72 -2.46 16.94
CA ALA A 190 22.88 -1.89 18.25
C ALA A 190 21.83 -2.43 19.26
N ARG A 191 20.56 -2.53 18.86
CA ARG A 191 19.49 -3.11 19.69
C ARG A 191 19.74 -4.59 19.99
N TRP A 192 20.25 -5.34 19.00
CA TRP A 192 20.58 -6.74 19.20
C TRP A 192 21.78 -6.93 20.14
N CYS A 193 22.83 -6.10 20.00
CA CYS A 193 23.95 -6.10 20.95
C CYS A 193 23.46 -5.77 22.38
N GLU A 194 22.56 -4.81 22.53
CA GLU A 194 21.99 -4.43 23.82
C GLU A 194 21.24 -5.61 24.46
N SER A 195 20.42 -6.33 23.70
CA SER A 195 19.68 -7.50 24.19
C SER A 195 20.58 -8.67 24.61
N GLN A 196 21.79 -8.77 24.03
CA GLN A 196 22.79 -9.77 24.37
C GLN A 196 23.91 -9.24 25.28
N HIS A 197 23.74 -8.05 25.88
CA HIS A 197 24.69 -7.41 26.78
C HIS A 197 26.09 -7.14 26.18
N LEU A 198 26.17 -7.01 24.85
CA LEU A 198 27.40 -6.64 24.15
C LEU A 198 27.59 -5.13 24.10
N SER A 199 28.82 -4.65 24.30
CA SER A 199 29.13 -3.21 24.34
C SER A 199 29.52 -2.59 23.00
N ASP A 200 29.58 -3.39 21.94
CA ASP A 200 30.14 -3.00 20.63
C ASP A 200 29.51 -1.76 19.98
N TRP A 201 28.23 -1.47 20.24
CA TRP A 201 27.46 -0.38 19.62
C TRP A 201 26.88 0.62 20.63
N ARG A 202 27.47 0.76 21.82
CA ARG A 202 26.98 1.71 22.88
C ARG A 202 26.83 3.14 22.36
N GLN A 203 27.69 3.56 21.42
CA GLN A 203 27.68 4.91 20.86
C GLN A 203 26.99 4.99 19.47
N TYR A 204 26.07 4.08 19.16
CA TYR A 204 25.45 4.04 17.82
C TYR A 204 24.77 5.35 17.42
N ARG A 205 24.19 6.09 18.37
CA ARG A 205 23.58 7.40 18.11
C ARG A 205 24.61 8.45 17.67
N TYR A 206 25.82 8.41 18.22
CA TYR A 206 26.91 9.25 17.76
C TYR A 206 27.35 8.84 16.35
N ASN A 207 27.49 7.56 16.07
CA ASN A 207 27.84 7.04 14.76
C ASN A 207 26.84 7.48 13.68
N LEU A 208 25.55 7.41 13.98
CA LEU A 208 24.49 7.90 13.09
C LEU A 208 24.58 9.42 12.85
N ARG A 209 24.91 10.21 13.84
CA ARG A 209 25.12 11.66 13.68
C ARG A 209 26.32 11.96 12.78
N GLN A 210 27.43 11.23 12.93
CA GLN A 210 28.60 11.37 12.09
C GLN A 210 28.29 10.98 10.63
N LEU A 211 27.63 9.86 10.41
CA LEU A 211 27.19 9.42 9.08
C LEU A 211 26.32 10.50 8.41
N LYS A 212 25.32 11.00 9.14
CA LYS A 212 24.42 12.06 8.66
C LYS A 212 25.15 13.37 8.32
N ARG A 213 26.17 13.73 9.11
CA ARG A 213 27.03 14.91 8.83
C ARG A 213 27.77 14.78 7.52
N LEU A 214 28.42 13.62 7.28
CA LEU A 214 29.15 13.35 6.04
C LEU A 214 28.20 13.29 4.85
N MET A 215 27.05 12.64 4.98
CA MET A 215 26.00 12.60 3.98
C MET A 215 25.56 14.03 3.56
N ARG A 216 25.27 14.89 4.54
CA ARG A 216 24.86 16.29 4.27
C ARG A 216 25.96 17.09 3.58
N ASN A 217 27.23 16.88 3.98
CA ASN A 217 28.37 17.53 3.34
C ASN A 217 28.46 17.14 1.84
N ALA A 218 28.37 15.85 1.52
CA ALA A 218 28.37 15.36 0.14
C ALA A 218 27.19 15.93 -0.67
N GLN A 219 25.97 15.96 -0.08
CA GLN A 219 24.79 16.56 -0.72
C GLN A 219 24.94 18.05 -1.00
N SER A 220 25.54 18.81 -0.07
CA SER A 220 25.71 20.26 -0.20
C SER A 220 26.66 20.64 -1.33
N LYS A 221 27.71 19.83 -1.54
CA LYS A 221 28.68 20.02 -2.63
C LYS A 221 28.06 19.72 -4.00
N LYS A 222 27.22 18.68 -4.12
CA LYS A 222 26.51 18.36 -5.37
C LYS A 222 25.57 19.47 -5.84
N ARG A 223 24.93 20.19 -4.94
CA ARG A 223 23.98 21.28 -5.28
C ARG A 223 24.65 22.49 -5.91
N ARG A 224 25.94 22.69 -5.67
CA ARG A 224 26.72 23.78 -6.31
C ARG A 224 27.11 23.27 -7.68
N LYS A 225 26.69 23.98 -8.75
CA LYS A 225 27.21 23.69 -10.09
C LYS A 225 28.74 23.84 -10.03
N ALA A 226 29.46 22.79 -10.42
CA ALA A 226 30.90 22.83 -10.50
C ALA A 226 31.30 23.85 -11.57
N ALA A 227 31.70 25.06 -11.14
CA ALA A 227 32.12 26.12 -12.05
C ALA A 227 33.59 25.96 -12.42
N ASP A 228 34.37 25.21 -11.62
CA ASP A 228 35.80 25.00 -11.81
C ASP A 228 36.27 23.62 -11.34
N GLN A 229 37.52 23.31 -11.72
CA GLN A 229 38.20 22.05 -11.40
C GLN A 229 38.35 21.82 -9.87
N GLN A 230 38.53 22.92 -9.12
CA GLN A 230 38.68 22.84 -7.65
C GLN A 230 37.37 22.49 -6.93
N SER A 231 36.24 22.95 -7.43
CA SER A 231 34.90 22.58 -6.93
C SER A 231 34.60 21.08 -7.15
N ASN A 232 35.08 20.55 -8.27
CA ASN A 232 34.95 19.11 -8.59
C ASN A 232 35.78 18.26 -7.63
N LEU A 233 37.03 18.62 -7.33
CA LEU A 233 37.89 17.94 -6.38
C LEU A 233 37.28 17.89 -4.96
N GLN A 234 36.76 19.04 -4.50
CA GLN A 234 36.08 19.11 -3.20
C GLN A 234 34.85 18.23 -3.13
N THR A 235 34.12 18.08 -4.24
CA THR A 235 32.95 17.20 -4.33
C THR A 235 33.40 15.73 -4.21
N ILE A 236 34.39 15.30 -4.98
CA ILE A 236 34.95 13.94 -4.92
C ILE A 236 35.44 13.63 -3.51
N GLN A 237 36.20 14.51 -2.88
CA GLN A 237 36.68 14.33 -1.51
C GLN A 237 35.56 14.16 -0.49
N ALA A 238 34.47 14.93 -0.61
CA ALA A 238 33.32 14.81 0.29
C ALA A 238 32.62 13.46 0.12
N TYR A 239 32.49 12.95 -1.10
CA TYR A 239 31.93 11.63 -1.37
C TYR A 239 32.85 10.51 -0.89
N GLN A 240 34.16 10.61 -1.11
CA GLN A 240 35.15 9.65 -0.61
C GLN A 240 35.07 9.52 0.90
N ALA A 241 35.08 10.62 1.65
CA ALA A 241 34.95 10.62 3.11
C ALA A 241 33.65 9.95 3.59
N TYR A 242 32.55 10.14 2.85
CA TYR A 242 31.27 9.48 3.16
C TYR A 242 31.33 7.98 2.90
N ILE A 243 31.90 7.55 1.78
CA ILE A 243 32.06 6.13 1.39
C ILE A 243 32.99 5.40 2.36
N GLU A 244 34.14 5.99 2.70
CA GLU A 244 35.12 5.41 3.63
C GLU A 244 34.49 5.16 5.00
N GLN A 245 33.73 6.12 5.53
CA GLN A 245 33.02 5.96 6.79
C GLN A 245 31.91 4.92 6.68
N ALA A 246 31.20 4.88 5.55
CA ALA A 246 30.16 3.87 5.28
C ALA A 246 30.76 2.47 5.26
N GLN A 247 31.88 2.27 4.58
CA GLN A 247 32.60 0.99 4.50
C GLN A 247 33.12 0.54 5.87
N CYS A 248 33.60 1.49 6.68
CA CYS A 248 34.01 1.21 8.07
C CYS A 248 32.83 0.66 8.89
N TYR A 249 31.63 1.24 8.75
CA TYR A 249 30.44 0.74 9.48
C TYR A 249 29.96 -0.61 8.92
N VAL A 250 29.99 -0.83 7.61
CA VAL A 250 29.67 -2.13 7.00
C VAL A 250 30.58 -3.23 7.60
N ASN A 251 31.88 -3.01 7.61
CA ASN A 251 32.84 -3.96 8.14
C ASN A 251 32.64 -4.20 9.65
N LYS A 252 32.39 -3.13 10.41
CA LYS A 252 32.11 -3.23 11.84
C LYS A 252 30.85 -4.04 12.14
N ILE A 253 29.75 -3.83 11.38
CA ILE A 253 28.51 -4.61 11.52
C ILE A 253 28.79 -6.08 11.20
N GLN A 254 29.48 -6.37 10.11
CA GLN A 254 29.81 -7.76 9.71
C GLN A 254 30.60 -8.48 10.81
N THR A 255 31.62 -7.82 11.39
CA THR A 255 32.36 -8.36 12.52
C THR A 255 31.49 -8.54 13.76
N THR A 256 30.55 -7.65 14.01
CA THR A 256 29.63 -7.77 15.15
C THR A 256 28.68 -8.96 14.96
N LEU A 257 28.15 -9.17 13.74
CA LEU A 257 27.24 -10.29 13.45
C LEU A 257 27.90 -11.67 13.71
N THR A 258 29.23 -11.80 13.61
CA THR A 258 29.91 -13.05 13.96
C THR A 258 29.96 -13.34 15.46
N LYS A 259 29.77 -12.33 16.29
CA LYS A 259 29.74 -12.44 17.77
C LYS A 259 28.33 -12.67 18.32
N LEU A 260 27.30 -12.28 17.56
CA LEU A 260 25.91 -12.38 17.98
C LEU A 260 25.40 -13.83 17.86
N VAL A 261 24.80 -14.31 18.93
CA VAL A 261 24.23 -15.66 18.98
C VAL A 261 22.81 -15.63 18.44
N THR A 262 22.49 -16.56 17.55
CA THR A 262 21.16 -16.72 16.95
C THR A 262 20.52 -17.99 17.54
N THR A 263 19.58 -17.84 18.46
CA THR A 263 18.90 -18.96 19.13
C THR A 263 17.42 -19.04 18.78
N ALA A 264 16.80 -17.91 18.47
CA ALA A 264 15.37 -17.81 18.19
C ALA A 264 15.10 -17.42 16.73
N THR A 265 13.94 -17.82 16.20
CA THR A 265 13.47 -17.44 14.86
C THR A 265 13.46 -15.93 14.65
N ARG A 266 13.09 -15.16 15.67
CA ARG A 266 13.10 -13.69 15.62
C ARG A 266 14.51 -13.13 15.37
N GLU A 267 15.52 -13.71 16.01
CA GLU A 267 16.93 -13.29 15.84
C GLU A 267 17.46 -13.64 14.46
N LEU A 268 17.03 -14.80 13.90
CA LEU A 268 17.35 -15.17 12.54
C LEU A 268 16.75 -14.17 11.53
N LEU A 269 15.50 -13.81 11.69
CA LEU A 269 14.84 -12.79 10.82
C LEU A 269 15.55 -11.44 10.93
N GLN A 270 15.92 -11.03 12.14
CA GLN A 270 16.66 -9.77 12.35
C GLN A 270 18.04 -9.81 11.70
N LYS A 271 18.73 -10.94 11.75
CA LYS A 271 20.01 -11.14 11.05
C LYS A 271 19.85 -10.99 9.54
N ILE A 272 18.87 -11.65 8.95
CA ILE A 272 18.56 -11.54 7.52
C ILE A 272 18.30 -10.08 7.13
N GLU A 273 17.48 -9.37 7.91
CA GLU A 273 17.18 -7.96 7.65
C GLU A 273 18.42 -7.06 7.71
N ILE A 274 19.36 -7.32 8.64
CA ILE A 274 20.63 -6.59 8.70
C ILE A 274 21.51 -6.92 7.48
N GLU A 275 21.60 -8.19 7.10
CA GLU A 275 22.37 -8.63 5.94
C GLU A 275 21.84 -8.03 4.63
N ASP A 276 20.53 -7.94 4.47
CA ASP A 276 19.88 -7.26 3.33
C ASP A 276 20.25 -5.76 3.30
N CYS A 277 20.16 -5.09 4.44
CA CYS A 277 20.61 -3.69 4.54
C CYS A 277 22.09 -3.52 4.19
N LEU A 278 22.95 -4.45 4.58
CA LEU A 278 24.37 -4.41 4.22
C LEU A 278 24.60 -4.63 2.72
N GLN A 279 23.83 -5.51 2.07
CA GLN A 279 23.88 -5.69 0.61
C GLN A 279 23.49 -4.40 -0.12
N HIS A 280 22.40 -3.75 0.34
CA HIS A 280 22.00 -2.43 -0.18
C HIS A 280 23.10 -1.39 0.02
N ALA A 281 23.71 -1.31 1.22
CA ALA A 281 24.80 -0.37 1.49
C ALA A 281 26.00 -0.59 0.55
N LYS A 282 26.44 -1.83 0.37
CA LYS A 282 27.55 -2.18 -0.55
C LYS A 282 27.23 -1.79 -1.99
N ARG A 283 26.02 -2.07 -2.47
CA ARG A 283 25.55 -1.66 -3.81
C ARG A 283 25.61 -0.14 -3.97
N GLN A 284 25.12 0.62 -2.99
CA GLN A 284 25.14 2.08 -3.08
C GLN A 284 26.56 2.66 -3.02
N ILE A 285 27.46 2.08 -2.25
CA ILE A 285 28.87 2.44 -2.24
C ILE A 285 29.47 2.27 -3.64
N ASP A 286 29.31 1.10 -4.26
CA ASP A 286 29.77 0.82 -5.62
C ASP A 286 29.18 1.83 -6.64
N GLN A 287 27.88 2.06 -6.60
CA GLN A 287 27.23 2.98 -7.51
C GLN A 287 27.70 4.43 -7.35
N ILE A 288 27.97 4.88 -6.12
CA ILE A 288 28.52 6.21 -5.86
C ILE A 288 29.95 6.30 -6.41
N GLU A 289 30.80 5.30 -6.16
CA GLU A 289 32.18 5.25 -6.67
C GLU A 289 32.20 5.29 -8.20
N ARG A 290 31.44 4.43 -8.85
CA ARG A 290 31.35 4.37 -10.31
C ARG A 290 30.86 5.68 -10.89
N ARG A 291 29.81 6.26 -10.34
CA ARG A 291 29.19 7.47 -10.87
C ARG A 291 29.98 8.74 -10.57
N VAL A 292 30.49 8.91 -9.35
CA VAL A 292 31.09 10.19 -8.91
C VAL A 292 32.60 10.21 -9.15
N ILE A 293 33.28 9.09 -8.90
CA ILE A 293 34.76 9.02 -9.00
C ILE A 293 35.18 8.62 -10.41
N LYS A 294 34.51 7.60 -11.00
CA LYS A 294 34.86 7.10 -12.32
C LYS A 294 34.06 7.77 -13.47
N GLY A 295 33.00 8.50 -13.18
CA GLY A 295 32.17 9.16 -14.19
C GLY A 295 31.28 8.22 -15.00
N GLU A 296 31.03 7.00 -14.52
CA GLU A 296 30.21 6.00 -15.21
C GLU A 296 28.71 6.30 -15.12
N ILE A 297 27.96 5.88 -16.14
CA ILE A 297 26.50 5.93 -16.13
C ILE A 297 25.99 4.60 -15.57
N ILE A 298 25.28 4.64 -14.45
CA ILE A 298 24.69 3.44 -13.84
C ILE A 298 23.45 3.01 -14.63
N PRO A 299 23.38 1.77 -15.15
CA PRO A 299 22.22 1.24 -15.84
C PRO A 299 20.96 1.26 -14.97
N HIS A 300 19.81 1.51 -15.57
CA HIS A 300 18.53 1.59 -14.83
C HIS A 300 18.21 0.30 -14.07
N GLN A 301 18.55 -0.85 -14.64
CA GLN A 301 18.31 -2.18 -14.04
C GLN A 301 19.08 -2.43 -12.74
N GLU A 302 20.23 -1.74 -12.54
CA GLU A 302 21.02 -1.83 -11.33
C GLU A 302 20.50 -0.91 -10.21
N LYS A 303 19.63 0.05 -10.53
CA LYS A 303 19.13 1.04 -9.57
C LYS A 303 18.05 0.47 -8.70
N VAL A 304 18.05 0.91 -7.44
CA VAL A 304 17.00 0.69 -6.44
C VAL A 304 16.39 2.06 -6.13
N PHE A 305 15.07 2.12 -6.00
CA PHE A 305 14.37 3.38 -5.77
C PHE A 305 13.90 3.55 -4.32
N SER A 306 13.77 2.45 -3.58
CA SER A 306 13.56 2.45 -2.14
C SER A 306 14.17 1.19 -1.52
N ILE A 307 14.65 1.29 -0.28
CA ILE A 307 15.12 0.15 0.51
C ILE A 307 13.97 -0.41 1.35
N PHE A 308 13.06 0.47 1.80
CA PHE A 308 11.95 0.10 2.68
C PHE A 308 10.72 -0.35 1.89
N GLU A 309 10.56 0.16 0.66
CA GLU A 309 9.48 -0.14 -0.27
C GLU A 309 10.08 -0.67 -1.58
N PRO A 310 10.54 -1.95 -1.61
CA PRO A 310 11.31 -2.50 -2.74
C PRO A 310 10.51 -2.60 -4.04
N HIS A 311 9.18 -2.55 -3.94
CA HIS A 311 8.27 -2.53 -5.09
C HIS A 311 8.16 -1.16 -5.77
N THR A 312 8.78 -0.10 -5.22
CA THR A 312 8.75 1.23 -5.82
C THR A 312 9.46 1.24 -7.17
N GLU A 313 8.75 1.69 -8.20
CA GLU A 313 9.26 1.86 -9.56
C GLU A 313 9.43 3.34 -9.90
N TRP A 314 10.33 3.61 -10.84
CA TRP A 314 10.55 4.94 -11.43
C TRP A 314 9.75 5.05 -12.70
N VAL A 315 8.62 5.73 -12.67
CA VAL A 315 7.73 5.86 -13.82
C VAL A 315 7.84 7.24 -14.43
N SER A 316 8.40 7.30 -15.65
CA SER A 316 8.52 8.55 -16.41
C SER A 316 7.20 8.85 -17.13
N LYS A 317 6.58 9.98 -16.83
CA LYS A 317 5.27 10.37 -17.41
C LYS A 317 5.37 11.30 -18.64
N GLY A 318 6.52 11.89 -18.90
CA GLY A 318 6.69 12.84 -20.02
C GLY A 318 5.82 14.10 -19.94
N LYS A 319 5.20 14.38 -18.78
CA LYS A 319 4.34 15.54 -18.56
C LYS A 319 5.15 16.73 -18.02
N ALA A 320 4.79 17.95 -18.46
CA ALA A 320 5.34 19.16 -17.88
C ALA A 320 4.92 19.30 -16.40
N GLY A 321 5.86 19.52 -15.51
CA GLY A 321 5.64 19.73 -14.07
C GLY A 321 6.13 18.58 -13.19
N VAL A 322 5.64 17.36 -13.38
CA VAL A 322 6.12 16.18 -12.65
C VAL A 322 6.60 15.12 -13.64
N PRO A 323 7.90 15.15 -14.00
CA PRO A 323 8.43 14.25 -15.02
C PRO A 323 8.51 12.79 -14.58
N VAL A 324 8.50 12.53 -13.28
CA VAL A 324 8.68 11.20 -12.69
C VAL A 324 7.78 11.02 -11.49
N GLU A 325 7.09 9.90 -11.45
CA GLU A 325 6.34 9.40 -10.29
C GLU A 325 7.06 8.17 -9.71
N LEU A 326 7.13 8.11 -8.39
CA LEU A 326 7.71 7.00 -7.64
C LEU A 326 6.59 6.20 -6.99
N GLY A 327 6.42 4.96 -7.40
CA GLY A 327 5.32 4.15 -6.92
C GLY A 327 5.16 2.87 -7.71
N VAL A 328 3.97 2.28 -7.63
CA VAL A 328 3.60 1.09 -8.38
C VAL A 328 2.49 1.44 -9.36
N LYS A 329 2.61 0.98 -10.59
CA LYS A 329 1.52 1.10 -11.55
C LYS A 329 0.36 0.18 -11.18
N VAL A 330 -0.84 0.71 -11.21
CA VAL A 330 -2.08 -0.05 -11.06
C VAL A 330 -2.94 0.19 -12.30
N CYS A 331 -3.41 -0.88 -12.89
CA CYS A 331 -4.38 -0.83 -13.96
C CYS A 331 -5.77 -1.15 -13.41
N ILE A 332 -6.76 -0.34 -13.76
CA ILE A 332 -8.16 -0.58 -13.43
C ILE A 332 -8.99 -0.74 -14.70
N LEU A 333 -10.02 -1.55 -14.61
CA LEU A 333 -11.07 -1.65 -15.60
C LEU A 333 -12.37 -1.27 -14.93
N GLU A 334 -12.90 -0.11 -15.28
CA GLU A 334 -14.17 0.41 -14.81
C GLU A 334 -15.27 0.26 -15.90
N ASP A 335 -16.54 0.20 -15.49
CA ASP A 335 -17.66 0.22 -16.41
C ASP A 335 -18.18 1.64 -16.68
N GLN A 336 -19.24 1.75 -17.50
CA GLN A 336 -19.89 3.02 -17.84
C GLN A 336 -20.55 3.72 -16.63
N HIS A 337 -20.72 3.03 -15.51
CA HIS A 337 -21.28 3.53 -14.27
C HIS A 337 -20.20 3.83 -13.22
N GLN A 338 -18.90 3.73 -13.60
CA GLN A 338 -17.73 3.97 -12.76
C GLN A 338 -17.52 2.90 -11.66
N PHE A 339 -18.11 1.71 -11.82
CA PHE A 339 -17.74 0.58 -10.97
C PHE A 339 -16.44 -0.07 -11.44
N ILE A 340 -15.54 -0.34 -10.53
CA ILE A 340 -14.29 -1.06 -10.83
C ILE A 340 -14.61 -2.56 -10.95
N LEU A 341 -14.59 -3.08 -12.17
CA LEU A 341 -14.83 -4.49 -12.46
C LEU A 341 -13.63 -5.37 -12.16
N HIS A 342 -12.42 -4.83 -12.38
CA HIS A 342 -11.16 -5.52 -12.13
C HIS A 342 -10.02 -4.53 -11.95
N HIS A 343 -9.04 -4.92 -11.14
CA HIS A 343 -7.79 -4.20 -10.96
C HIS A 343 -6.59 -5.14 -11.06
N HIS A 344 -5.43 -4.61 -11.40
CA HIS A 344 -4.18 -5.36 -11.46
C HIS A 344 -3.01 -4.49 -11.06
N VAL A 345 -2.22 -4.95 -10.09
CA VAL A 345 -0.96 -4.31 -9.70
C VAL A 345 0.12 -4.74 -10.69
N MET A 346 0.72 -3.78 -11.36
CA MET A 346 1.67 -4.02 -12.45
C MET A 346 3.10 -4.00 -11.93
N GLU A 347 3.66 -5.15 -11.68
CA GLU A 347 5.07 -5.27 -11.28
C GLU A 347 5.94 -5.39 -12.54
N ARG A 348 6.69 -4.34 -12.86
CA ARG A 348 7.59 -4.25 -14.04
C ARG A 348 6.90 -4.60 -15.37
N GLN A 349 5.61 -4.36 -15.46
CA GLN A 349 4.80 -4.62 -16.65
C GLN A 349 4.45 -3.32 -17.36
N THR A 350 4.21 -3.42 -18.66
CA THR A 350 3.71 -2.34 -19.51
C THR A 350 2.23 -2.50 -19.79
N ASP A 351 1.54 -1.40 -20.09
CA ASP A 351 0.10 -1.37 -20.33
C ASP A 351 -0.33 -2.36 -21.42
N ASP A 352 0.46 -2.47 -22.50
CA ASP A 352 0.21 -3.41 -23.57
C ASP A 352 0.32 -4.87 -23.15
N GLN A 353 1.14 -5.22 -22.16
CA GLN A 353 1.30 -6.61 -21.70
C GLN A 353 0.10 -7.13 -20.93
N ILE A 354 -0.62 -6.25 -20.23
CA ILE A 354 -1.72 -6.64 -19.34
C ILE A 354 -3.10 -6.51 -19.96
N ALA A 355 -3.26 -5.78 -21.08
CA ALA A 355 -4.55 -5.45 -21.70
C ALA A 355 -5.48 -6.66 -21.87
N VAL A 356 -4.97 -7.76 -22.45
CA VAL A 356 -5.75 -8.99 -22.67
C VAL A 356 -6.18 -9.64 -21.36
N ASN A 357 -5.27 -9.69 -20.38
CA ASN A 357 -5.55 -10.29 -19.08
C ASN A 357 -6.63 -9.51 -18.33
N MET A 358 -6.57 -8.18 -18.34
CA MET A 358 -7.55 -7.30 -17.70
C MET A 358 -8.97 -7.62 -18.17
N VAL A 359 -9.18 -7.65 -19.48
CA VAL A 359 -10.51 -7.95 -20.05
C VAL A 359 -10.92 -9.39 -19.76
N THR A 360 -9.99 -10.34 -19.86
CA THR A 360 -10.29 -11.76 -19.62
C THR A 360 -10.75 -12.00 -18.18
N GLN A 361 -10.07 -11.41 -17.19
CA GLN A 361 -10.43 -11.55 -15.77
C GLN A 361 -11.75 -10.81 -15.45
N ALA A 362 -11.92 -9.59 -15.95
CA ALA A 362 -13.17 -8.86 -15.79
C ALA A 362 -14.36 -9.61 -16.41
N LYS A 363 -14.19 -10.21 -17.59
CA LYS A 363 -15.26 -10.97 -18.26
C LYS A 363 -15.61 -12.28 -17.54
N LYS A 364 -14.65 -12.93 -16.87
CA LYS A 364 -14.95 -14.10 -16.03
C LYS A 364 -15.89 -13.75 -14.86
N ARG A 365 -15.74 -12.55 -14.30
CA ARG A 365 -16.56 -12.06 -13.18
C ARG A 365 -17.89 -11.48 -13.65
N PHE A 366 -17.83 -10.74 -14.74
CA PHE A 366 -18.97 -10.04 -15.35
C PHE A 366 -19.14 -10.48 -16.80
N PRO A 367 -19.79 -11.64 -17.07
CA PRO A 367 -19.93 -12.20 -18.42
C PRO A 367 -20.62 -11.27 -19.42
N ILE A 368 -21.42 -10.33 -18.93
CA ILE A 368 -22.14 -9.32 -19.73
C ILE A 368 -21.24 -8.16 -20.22
N LEU A 369 -19.95 -8.16 -19.86
CA LEU A 369 -18.97 -7.21 -20.41
C LEU A 369 -18.78 -7.46 -21.91
N ASN A 370 -19.19 -6.49 -22.72
CA ASN A 370 -19.34 -6.61 -24.17
C ASN A 370 -18.29 -5.80 -24.94
N ALA A 371 -17.89 -4.65 -24.40
CA ALA A 371 -16.90 -3.77 -25.03
C ALA A 371 -15.91 -3.23 -23.99
N CYS A 372 -14.69 -2.94 -24.42
CA CYS A 372 -13.70 -2.28 -23.58
C CYS A 372 -12.92 -1.24 -24.40
N SER A 373 -12.76 -0.03 -23.86
CA SER A 373 -11.92 1.02 -24.42
C SER A 373 -10.59 1.13 -23.66
N PHE A 374 -9.53 1.45 -24.39
CA PHE A 374 -8.18 1.58 -23.86
C PHE A 374 -7.56 2.90 -24.28
N ASP A 375 -6.60 3.41 -23.52
CA ASP A 375 -5.73 4.49 -23.95
C ASP A 375 -4.68 3.96 -24.95
N LYS A 376 -4.04 4.89 -25.69
CA LYS A 376 -3.03 4.58 -26.71
C LYS A 376 -1.86 3.73 -26.20
N GLY A 377 -1.49 3.89 -24.91
CA GLY A 377 -0.41 3.12 -24.28
C GLY A 377 -0.64 1.59 -24.26
N PHE A 378 -1.87 1.15 -24.40
CA PHE A 378 -2.23 -0.28 -24.44
C PHE A 378 -2.16 -0.89 -25.86
N HIS A 379 -1.97 -0.07 -26.89
CA HIS A 379 -2.00 -0.53 -28.28
C HIS A 379 -0.72 -1.29 -28.66
N SER A 380 -0.88 -2.51 -29.14
CA SER A 380 0.17 -3.30 -29.78
C SER A 380 -0.41 -4.06 -30.97
N PRO A 381 0.13 -3.90 -32.21
CA PRO A 381 -0.40 -4.54 -33.40
C PRO A 381 -0.48 -6.08 -33.34
N ALA A 382 0.45 -6.70 -32.60
CA ALA A 382 0.47 -8.15 -32.39
C ALA A 382 -0.67 -8.64 -31.49
N LYS A 383 -1.14 -7.80 -30.56
CA LYS A 383 -2.17 -8.14 -29.58
C LYS A 383 -3.58 -7.82 -30.09
N GLU A 384 -3.73 -6.82 -30.95
CA GLU A 384 -4.98 -6.53 -31.64
C GLU A 384 -5.48 -7.76 -32.40
N ARG A 385 -4.58 -8.52 -33.06
CA ARG A 385 -4.90 -9.81 -33.71
C ARG A 385 -5.36 -10.88 -32.71
N ARG A 386 -4.83 -10.91 -31.48
CA ARG A 386 -5.25 -11.84 -30.41
C ARG A 386 -6.64 -11.48 -29.88
N PHE A 387 -6.96 -10.21 -29.73
CA PHE A 387 -8.30 -9.75 -29.35
C PHE A 387 -9.33 -10.14 -30.40
N ASN A 388 -9.02 -9.93 -31.67
CA ASN A 388 -9.94 -10.24 -32.81
C ASN A 388 -10.11 -11.75 -33.05
N ASN A 389 -9.11 -12.57 -32.75
CA ASN A 389 -9.16 -14.03 -32.94
C ASN A 389 -9.78 -14.78 -31.73
N SER A 390 -9.88 -14.18 -30.58
CA SER A 390 -10.59 -14.80 -29.45
C SER A 390 -12.10 -14.55 -29.61
N ARG A 391 -12.84 -15.54 -30.07
CA ARG A 391 -14.33 -15.54 -30.15
C ARG A 391 -15.02 -15.14 -28.83
N ALA A 392 -14.27 -15.09 -27.73
CA ALA A 392 -14.73 -14.65 -26.40
C ALA A 392 -14.69 -13.14 -26.20
N LEU A 393 -14.03 -12.37 -27.07
CA LEU A 393 -13.76 -10.95 -26.90
C LEU A 393 -14.18 -10.18 -28.15
N SER A 394 -15.47 -10.05 -28.39
CA SER A 394 -16.00 -9.05 -29.35
C SER A 394 -15.87 -7.63 -28.72
N CYS A 395 -14.70 -7.29 -28.19
CA CYS A 395 -14.43 -5.97 -27.68
C CYS A 395 -14.02 -5.07 -28.83
N LYS A 396 -14.84 -4.08 -29.15
CA LYS A 396 -14.43 -2.98 -30.02
C LYS A 396 -13.35 -2.18 -29.30
N LEU A 397 -12.11 -2.32 -29.73
CA LEU A 397 -11.02 -1.44 -29.31
C LEU A 397 -11.28 -0.05 -29.87
N SER A 398 -11.73 0.89 -29.08
CA SER A 398 -11.75 2.30 -29.46
C SER A 398 -10.55 2.98 -28.79
N CYS A 399 -9.47 3.19 -29.53
CA CYS A 399 -8.41 4.08 -29.12
C CYS A 399 -8.96 5.52 -29.20
N ARG A 400 -9.15 6.19 -28.08
CA ARG A 400 -9.39 7.64 -28.09
C ARG A 400 -8.06 8.35 -28.40
N GLY A 401 -8.11 9.20 -29.42
CA GLY A 401 -7.01 10.07 -29.85
C GLY A 401 -6.68 11.18 -28.89
#